data_c1820634b4202c6fa98ba3702e54dbb8
#
_entry.id   c1820634b4202c6fa98ba3702e54dbb8
#
_cell.length_a   1.000
_cell.length_b   1.000
_cell.length_c   1.000
_cell.angle_alpha   90.00
_cell.angle_beta   90.00
_cell.angle_gamma   90.00
#
_symmetry.space_group_name_H-M   'P 1'
#
loop_
_entity.id
_entity.type
_entity.pdbx_description
1 polymer ?
#
loop_
_entity_poly.entity_id
_entity_poly.type
_entity_poly.pdbx_seq_one_letter_code
_entity_poly.pdbx_strand_id
1 'polypeptide(L)'
;MTSRGNTVLVADIPGRKSIGSTASLIVAANGWELITVDSVPNAVEALRANPKIKIFVCNDPCADVFSASRAHTGKIINILSTDLPMAVYCDAMNHRDLELIDHVVANFDNEWATADLAITLQKIIRSDYFGIQKYLSPNATIHERVIKGSSDRSPSNKAVQDYVEMCGLGKNMCSKAFGICEELLMNAIYDAPVAGGRTHYQEMDRLAERVLEKDEWSTLRYGVDGRVFAISITDPFGAFARSKWFEYLRKALRRDDSETLIDTKKGGAGLGLFKMLYSSHGVVCNVEPGKLTEVIILISTNLPVRDFAHTPRSIHYFNTQM
;
A
#
# COMPACT_ATOMS: atom_id res chain seq x y z
N MET A 1 21.68 -15.99 8.09
CA MET A 1 22.66 -15.05 8.72
C MET A 1 21.86 -14.06 9.53
N THR A 2 21.92 -14.10 10.85
CA THR A 2 21.27 -13.14 11.74
C THR A 2 21.99 -11.81 11.59
N SER A 3 21.27 -10.78 11.12
CA SER A 3 21.76 -9.39 10.97
C SER A 3 21.93 -8.72 12.36
N ARG A 4 22.90 -9.23 13.15
CA ARG A 4 23.27 -8.61 14.42
C ARG A 4 23.79 -7.20 14.14
N GLY A 5 22.99 -6.19 14.46
CA GLY A 5 23.40 -4.80 14.42
C GLY A 5 22.50 -3.84 13.65
N ASN A 6 21.37 -4.26 13.08
CA ASN A 6 20.40 -3.33 12.50
C ASN A 6 19.49 -2.78 13.60
N THR A 7 19.18 -1.48 13.51
CA THR A 7 18.41 -0.75 14.52
C THR A 7 17.13 -0.18 13.92
N VAL A 8 16.05 -0.27 14.67
CA VAL A 8 14.79 0.46 14.43
C VAL A 8 14.76 1.64 15.40
N LEU A 9 14.57 2.84 14.88
CA LEU A 9 14.26 4.02 15.67
C LEU A 9 12.77 4.27 15.67
N VAL A 10 12.18 4.40 16.84
CA VAL A 10 10.76 4.72 17.05
C VAL A 10 10.67 6.08 17.76
N ALA A 11 10.07 7.07 17.11
CA ALA A 11 9.67 8.33 17.71
C ALA A 11 8.19 8.24 18.09
N ASP A 12 7.94 7.99 19.38
CA ASP A 12 6.59 7.85 19.96
C ASP A 12 6.22 9.15 20.66
N ILE A 13 5.77 10.13 19.88
CA ILE A 13 5.53 11.51 20.32
C ILE A 13 4.27 11.56 21.19
N PRO A 14 4.33 12.15 22.41
CA PRO A 14 3.18 12.31 23.29
C PRO A 14 2.05 13.12 22.64
N GLY A 15 0.81 12.79 23.01
CA GLY A 15 -0.38 13.43 22.42
C GLY A 15 -0.86 12.81 21.11
N ARG A 16 -0.13 11.82 20.60
CA ARG A 16 -0.54 10.95 19.49
C ARG A 16 -0.78 9.53 20.01
N LYS A 17 -1.43 8.71 19.22
CA LYS A 17 -1.61 7.29 19.55
C LYS A 17 -0.27 6.57 19.55
N SER A 18 0.04 5.88 20.66
CA SER A 18 1.32 5.20 20.85
C SER A 18 1.52 4.03 19.88
N ILE A 19 2.78 3.84 19.47
CA ILE A 19 3.25 2.79 18.57
C ILE A 19 4.34 1.92 19.20
N GLY A 20 4.87 2.35 20.35
CA GLY A 20 6.08 1.77 20.96
C GLY A 20 5.92 0.30 21.32
N SER A 21 4.77 -0.12 21.87
CA SER A 21 4.54 -1.51 22.27
C SER A 21 4.53 -2.49 21.09
N THR A 22 3.83 -2.14 20.00
CA THR A 22 3.78 -2.98 18.79
C THR A 22 5.15 -3.09 18.14
N ALA A 23 5.87 -1.98 17.99
CA ALA A 23 7.21 -1.97 17.43
C ALA A 23 8.18 -2.80 18.27
N SER A 24 8.16 -2.65 19.60
CA SER A 24 9.02 -3.40 20.52
C SER A 24 8.91 -4.91 20.37
N LEU A 25 7.67 -5.42 20.32
CA LEU A 25 7.43 -6.86 20.19
C LEU A 25 8.00 -7.41 18.88
N ILE A 26 7.76 -6.72 17.77
CA ILE A 26 8.21 -7.18 16.44
C ILE A 26 9.72 -7.07 16.29
N VAL A 27 10.32 -5.97 16.75
CA VAL A 27 11.78 -5.77 16.68
C VAL A 27 12.51 -6.80 17.51
N ALA A 28 12.06 -7.03 18.76
CA ALA A 28 12.64 -8.05 19.66
C ALA A 28 12.52 -9.46 19.09
N ALA A 29 11.35 -9.83 18.55
CA ALA A 29 11.12 -11.16 17.95
C ALA A 29 12.02 -11.44 16.74
N ASN A 30 12.58 -10.43 16.09
CA ASN A 30 13.49 -10.58 14.95
C ASN A 30 14.96 -10.31 15.30
N GLY A 31 15.30 -10.07 16.57
CA GLY A 31 16.67 -9.88 17.04
C GLY A 31 17.34 -8.58 16.57
N TRP A 32 16.56 -7.56 16.24
CA TRP A 32 17.01 -6.21 15.93
C TRP A 32 17.09 -5.36 17.21
N GLU A 33 17.87 -4.28 17.17
CA GLU A 33 17.92 -3.30 18.25
C GLU A 33 16.79 -2.28 18.10
N LEU A 34 16.23 -1.83 19.23
CA LEU A 34 15.21 -0.79 19.28
C LEU A 34 15.73 0.42 20.04
N ILE A 35 15.58 1.60 19.46
CA ILE A 35 15.73 2.89 20.13
C ILE A 35 14.35 3.55 20.12
N THR A 36 13.89 3.98 21.30
CA THR A 36 12.64 4.73 21.42
C THR A 36 12.93 6.12 21.97
N VAL A 37 12.34 7.13 21.35
CA VAL A 37 12.41 8.55 21.77
C VAL A 37 11.02 9.15 21.79
N ASP A 38 10.85 10.22 22.54
CA ASP A 38 9.56 10.86 22.82
C ASP A 38 9.42 12.27 22.24
N SER A 39 10.41 12.70 21.45
CA SER A 39 10.39 14.04 20.86
C SER A 39 11.10 14.07 19.51
N VAL A 40 10.68 15.01 18.64
CA VAL A 40 11.31 15.26 17.35
C VAL A 40 12.79 15.63 17.46
N PRO A 41 13.22 16.52 18.39
CA PRO A 41 14.65 16.79 18.57
C PRO A 41 15.48 15.55 18.92
N ASN A 42 14.99 14.71 19.84
CA ASN A 42 15.67 13.47 20.22
C ASN A 42 15.74 12.48 19.06
N ALA A 43 14.69 12.41 18.21
CA ALA A 43 14.70 11.58 17.00
C ALA A 43 15.76 12.04 16.01
N VAL A 44 15.87 13.34 15.76
CA VAL A 44 16.90 13.92 14.87
C VAL A 44 18.31 13.68 15.40
N GLU A 45 18.53 13.81 16.71
CA GLU A 45 19.81 13.49 17.34
C GLU A 45 20.18 12.02 17.21
N ALA A 46 19.22 11.11 17.48
CA ALA A 46 19.43 9.67 17.34
C ALA A 46 19.76 9.27 15.89
N LEU A 47 19.06 9.87 14.90
CA LEU A 47 19.35 9.66 13.49
C LEU A 47 20.78 10.10 13.11
N ARG A 48 21.26 11.22 13.66
CA ARG A 48 22.63 11.70 13.41
C ARG A 48 23.70 10.85 14.09
N ALA A 49 23.41 10.35 15.29
CA ALA A 49 24.39 9.64 16.12
C ALA A 49 24.54 8.16 15.74
N ASN A 50 23.52 7.50 15.18
CA ASN A 50 23.53 6.06 14.98
C ASN A 50 23.41 5.65 13.50
N PRO A 51 24.53 5.30 12.84
CA PRO A 51 24.54 4.86 11.44
C PRO A 51 23.90 3.47 11.20
N LYS A 52 23.59 2.72 12.27
CA LYS A 52 22.96 1.39 12.16
C LYS A 52 21.44 1.44 11.98
N ILE A 53 20.80 2.61 12.12
CA ILE A 53 19.37 2.76 11.91
C ILE A 53 19.04 2.44 10.46
N LYS A 54 18.09 1.50 10.27
CA LYS A 54 17.59 1.05 8.96
C LYS A 54 16.11 1.34 8.77
N ILE A 55 15.37 1.43 9.88
CA ILE A 55 13.95 1.73 9.87
C ILE A 55 13.71 2.86 10.86
N PHE A 56 12.97 3.86 10.42
CA PHE A 56 12.49 4.94 11.26
C PHE A 56 10.96 4.94 11.26
N VAL A 57 10.36 4.88 12.45
CA VAL A 57 8.90 4.93 12.67
C VAL A 57 8.58 6.14 13.49
N CYS A 58 7.63 6.96 13.04
CA CYS A 58 7.15 8.13 13.78
C CYS A 58 5.62 8.17 13.78
N ASN A 59 5.03 8.58 14.90
CA ASN A 59 3.58 8.77 15.03
C ASN A 59 3.12 10.22 14.77
N ASP A 60 4.04 11.11 14.43
CA ASP A 60 3.75 12.51 14.10
C ASP A 60 4.18 12.84 12.65
N PRO A 61 3.31 13.48 11.83
CA PRO A 61 3.61 13.85 10.45
C PRO A 61 4.51 15.11 10.38
N CYS A 62 5.65 15.10 11.06
CA CYS A 62 6.62 16.18 11.05
C CYS A 62 7.62 16.01 9.90
N ALA A 63 7.57 16.90 8.90
CA ALA A 63 8.45 16.85 7.73
C ALA A 63 9.95 16.95 8.09
N ASP A 64 10.29 17.73 9.11
CA ASP A 64 11.69 17.97 9.49
C ASP A 64 12.40 16.67 9.92
N VAL A 65 11.72 15.80 10.68
CA VAL A 65 12.32 14.56 11.13
C VAL A 65 12.49 13.55 9.99
N PHE A 66 11.54 13.50 9.05
CA PHE A 66 11.67 12.66 7.85
C PHE A 66 12.75 13.19 6.90
N SER A 67 12.92 14.50 6.79
CA SER A 67 14.04 15.13 6.06
C SER A 67 15.39 14.78 6.69
N ALA A 68 15.49 14.83 8.01
CA ALA A 68 16.71 14.42 8.73
C ALA A 68 17.04 12.93 8.50
N SER A 69 16.01 12.06 8.46
CA SER A 69 16.20 10.66 8.13
C SER A 69 16.71 10.44 6.69
N ARG A 70 16.24 11.22 5.71
CA ARG A 70 16.74 11.14 4.32
C ARG A 70 18.18 11.67 4.17
N ALA A 71 18.62 12.58 5.03
CA ALA A 71 19.99 13.06 5.08
C ALA A 71 20.98 12.10 5.77
N HIS A 72 20.48 11.00 6.33
CA HIS A 72 21.29 9.98 6.98
C HIS A 72 22.24 9.28 5.98
N THR A 73 23.43 8.92 6.42
CA THR A 73 24.46 8.27 5.57
C THR A 73 24.08 6.89 5.07
N GLY A 74 23.20 6.20 5.80
CA GLY A 74 22.60 4.92 5.38
C GLY A 74 21.21 5.12 4.80
N LYS A 75 20.76 4.17 3.99
CA LYS A 75 19.39 4.15 3.50
C LYS A 75 18.44 3.78 4.63
N ILE A 76 17.50 4.66 4.98
CA ILE A 76 16.50 4.44 6.01
C ILE A 76 15.13 4.34 5.35
N ILE A 77 14.35 3.33 5.77
CA ILE A 77 12.95 3.18 5.41
C ILE A 77 12.10 3.95 6.42
N ASN A 78 11.33 4.91 5.93
CA ASN A 78 10.51 5.80 6.74
C ASN A 78 9.05 5.35 6.81
N ILE A 79 8.55 5.19 8.03
CA ILE A 79 7.17 4.80 8.33
C ILE A 79 6.51 5.91 9.15
N LEU A 80 5.42 6.48 8.63
CA LEU A 80 4.50 7.29 9.40
C LEU A 80 3.38 6.39 9.91
N SER A 81 3.21 6.27 11.23
CA SER A 81 2.08 5.58 11.85
C SER A 81 1.14 6.61 12.47
N THR A 82 -0.01 6.87 11.85
CA THR A 82 -0.86 8.00 12.21
C THR A 82 -2.32 7.61 12.39
N ASP A 83 -2.98 8.25 13.36
CA ASP A 83 -4.43 8.22 13.61
C ASP A 83 -5.17 9.33 12.83
N LEU A 84 -4.45 10.17 12.10
CA LEU A 84 -5.03 11.26 11.35
C LEU A 84 -5.61 10.78 10.01
N PRO A 85 -6.74 11.32 9.57
CA PRO A 85 -7.23 11.16 8.20
C PRO A 85 -6.21 11.60 7.16
N MET A 86 -6.26 10.98 5.98
CA MET A 86 -5.29 11.23 4.92
C MET A 86 -5.19 12.71 4.53
N ALA A 87 -6.29 13.42 4.42
CA ALA A 87 -6.29 14.86 4.12
C ALA A 87 -5.50 15.63 5.17
N VAL A 88 -5.71 15.34 6.47
CA VAL A 88 -5.09 16.07 7.58
C VAL A 88 -3.57 15.89 7.61
N TYR A 89 -3.06 14.68 7.48
CA TYR A 89 -1.59 14.50 7.50
C TYR A 89 -0.94 14.97 6.19
N CYS A 90 -1.66 14.97 5.07
CA CYS A 90 -1.18 15.54 3.82
C CYS A 90 -1.09 17.06 3.86
N ASP A 91 -2.01 17.73 4.54
CA ASP A 91 -1.96 19.18 4.79
C ASP A 91 -0.83 19.53 5.77
N ALA A 92 -0.65 18.72 6.82
CA ALA A 92 0.42 18.88 7.81
C ALA A 92 1.82 18.69 7.18
N MET A 93 1.92 17.80 6.21
CA MET A 93 3.09 17.61 5.37
C MET A 93 2.83 18.28 4.03
N ASN A 94 3.65 19.25 3.64
CA ASN A 94 3.59 19.76 2.27
C ASN A 94 3.54 18.57 1.29
N HIS A 95 2.70 18.60 0.26
CA HIS A 95 2.52 17.51 -0.72
C HIS A 95 3.85 16.98 -1.32
N ARG A 96 4.92 17.77 -1.29
CA ARG A 96 6.28 17.34 -1.72
C ARG A 96 6.94 16.44 -0.68
N ASP A 97 6.64 16.65 0.59
CA ASP A 97 7.30 15.96 1.70
C ASP A 97 6.75 14.53 1.90
N LEU A 98 5.60 14.21 1.29
CA LEU A 98 5.07 12.83 1.25
C LEU A 98 6.07 11.85 0.62
N GLU A 99 6.95 12.30 -0.28
CA GLU A 99 8.01 11.45 -0.84
C GLU A 99 9.09 11.05 0.17
N LEU A 100 9.15 11.74 1.31
CA LEU A 100 10.05 11.39 2.42
C LEU A 100 9.58 10.13 3.16
N ILE A 101 8.30 9.77 3.05
CA ILE A 101 7.68 8.61 3.69
C ILE A 101 7.62 7.46 2.69
N ASP A 102 8.02 6.26 3.10
CA ASP A 102 7.90 5.05 2.28
C ASP A 102 6.59 4.32 2.57
N HIS A 103 6.14 4.35 3.85
CA HIS A 103 4.93 3.69 4.29
C HIS A 103 4.13 4.59 5.23
N VAL A 104 2.84 4.65 5.01
CA VAL A 104 1.87 5.19 5.97
C VAL A 104 1.08 4.02 6.54
N VAL A 105 1.07 3.91 7.87
CA VAL A 105 0.30 2.93 8.64
C VAL A 105 -0.83 3.63 9.36
N ALA A 106 -2.05 3.22 9.09
CA ALA A 106 -3.21 3.70 9.84
C ALA A 106 -3.15 3.20 11.28
N ASN A 107 -3.20 4.12 12.25
CA ASN A 107 -3.11 3.81 13.68
C ASN A 107 -4.37 4.22 14.41
N PHE A 108 -5.41 3.41 14.40
CA PHE A 108 -6.67 3.62 15.12
C PHE A 108 -7.01 2.37 15.96
N ASP A 109 -8.03 2.49 16.85
CA ASP A 109 -8.43 1.39 17.76
C ASP A 109 -9.14 0.26 17.01
N ASN A 110 -8.34 -0.54 16.31
CA ASN A 110 -8.80 -1.68 15.54
C ASN A 110 -7.68 -2.72 15.47
N GLU A 111 -8.02 -3.99 15.55
CA GLU A 111 -7.09 -5.11 15.41
C GLU A 111 -6.31 -5.07 14.09
N TRP A 112 -6.95 -4.60 13.01
CA TRP A 112 -6.33 -4.47 11.70
C TRP A 112 -5.19 -3.45 11.70
N ALA A 113 -5.38 -2.27 12.32
CA ALA A 113 -4.36 -1.22 12.37
C ALA A 113 -3.12 -1.66 13.16
N THR A 114 -3.32 -2.37 14.29
CA THR A 114 -2.22 -2.95 15.06
C THR A 114 -1.48 -4.01 14.26
N ALA A 115 -2.21 -4.85 13.53
CA ALA A 115 -1.62 -5.88 12.67
C ALA A 115 -0.83 -5.25 11.51
N ASP A 116 -1.27 -4.14 10.93
CA ASP A 116 -0.65 -3.52 9.76
C ASP A 116 0.76 -2.99 10.05
N LEU A 117 0.97 -2.32 11.20
CA LEU A 117 2.32 -1.92 11.63
C LEU A 117 3.23 -3.15 11.81
N ALA A 118 2.72 -4.20 12.45
CA ALA A 118 3.46 -5.43 12.67
C ALA A 118 3.83 -6.12 11.34
N ILE A 119 2.88 -6.23 10.41
CA ILE A 119 3.10 -6.80 9.08
C ILE A 119 4.12 -5.97 8.30
N THR A 120 4.00 -4.65 8.33
CA THR A 120 4.90 -3.72 7.64
C THR A 120 6.34 -3.89 8.14
N LEU A 121 6.55 -3.88 9.45
CA LEU A 121 7.87 -4.10 10.05
C LEU A 121 8.43 -5.49 9.70
N GLN A 122 7.62 -6.55 9.80
CA GLN A 122 8.04 -7.91 9.46
C GLN A 122 8.45 -8.04 7.98
N LYS A 123 7.67 -7.46 7.06
CA LYS A 123 7.99 -7.45 5.62
C LYS A 123 9.35 -6.81 5.37
N ILE A 124 9.62 -5.66 6.00
CA ILE A 124 10.89 -4.95 5.84
C ILE A 124 12.05 -5.75 6.46
N ILE A 125 11.92 -6.17 7.71
CA ILE A 125 12.97 -6.88 8.46
C ILE A 125 13.36 -8.19 7.77
N ARG A 126 12.38 -8.90 7.20
CA ARG A 126 12.58 -10.19 6.53
C ARG A 126 12.82 -10.08 5.03
N SER A 127 12.68 -8.88 4.45
CA SER A 127 12.73 -8.65 3.00
C SER A 127 11.77 -9.56 2.22
N ASP A 128 10.58 -9.82 2.81
CA ASP A 128 9.54 -10.68 2.25
C ASP A 128 8.28 -9.86 2.00
N TYR A 129 8.13 -9.32 0.79
CA TYR A 129 7.16 -8.28 0.49
C TYR A 129 5.85 -8.79 -0.11
N PHE A 130 5.87 -9.88 -0.89
CA PHE A 130 4.74 -10.32 -1.73
C PHE A 130 3.74 -11.20 -1.00
N GLY A 131 2.50 -11.18 -1.48
CA GLY A 131 1.43 -12.11 -1.13
C GLY A 131 0.39 -11.56 -0.14
N ILE A 132 -0.90 -11.67 -0.54
CA ILE A 132 -2.05 -11.23 0.29
C ILE A 132 -2.22 -12.05 1.58
N GLN A 133 -1.67 -13.26 1.66
CA GLN A 133 -1.73 -14.12 2.84
C GLN A 133 -1.13 -13.47 4.08
N LYS A 134 -0.25 -12.47 3.92
CA LYS A 134 0.35 -11.73 5.03
C LYS A 134 -0.67 -10.87 5.80
N TYR A 135 -1.77 -10.54 5.14
CA TYR A 135 -2.83 -9.68 5.67
C TYR A 135 -4.06 -10.45 6.14
N LEU A 136 -4.09 -11.75 5.89
CA LEU A 136 -5.18 -12.64 6.25
C LEU A 136 -4.76 -13.63 7.34
N SER A 137 -5.73 -14.15 8.07
CA SER A 137 -5.49 -15.23 9.03
C SER A 137 -4.93 -16.47 8.34
N PRO A 138 -4.08 -17.27 9.00
CA PRO A 138 -3.45 -18.45 8.39
C PRO A 138 -4.43 -19.46 7.78
N ASN A 139 -5.67 -19.49 8.29
CA ASN A 139 -6.72 -20.41 7.84
C ASN A 139 -7.64 -19.81 6.78
N ALA A 140 -7.40 -18.58 6.34
CA ALA A 140 -8.23 -17.95 5.31
C ALA A 140 -8.05 -18.65 3.96
N THR A 141 -9.17 -18.92 3.29
CA THR A 141 -9.14 -19.44 1.92
C THR A 141 -8.80 -18.31 0.96
N ILE A 142 -7.77 -18.50 0.16
CA ILE A 142 -7.37 -17.59 -0.90
C ILE A 142 -7.73 -18.23 -2.24
N HIS A 143 -8.52 -17.51 -3.01
CA HIS A 143 -8.85 -17.87 -4.38
C HIS A 143 -7.87 -17.25 -5.35
N GLU A 144 -7.54 -17.98 -6.41
CA GLU A 144 -6.60 -17.55 -7.44
C GLU A 144 -7.19 -17.72 -8.84
N ARG A 145 -6.94 -16.74 -9.71
CA ARG A 145 -7.30 -16.78 -11.13
C ARG A 145 -6.17 -16.22 -11.98
N VAL A 146 -5.82 -16.95 -13.04
CA VAL A 146 -4.89 -16.46 -14.06
C VAL A 146 -5.64 -15.59 -15.06
N ILE A 147 -5.12 -14.42 -15.35
CA ILE A 147 -5.66 -13.44 -16.28
C ILE A 147 -4.82 -13.46 -17.56
N LYS A 148 -5.44 -13.87 -18.64
CA LYS A 148 -4.82 -14.07 -19.95
C LYS A 148 -5.22 -13.00 -20.97
N GLY A 149 -6.14 -12.11 -20.59
CA GLY A 149 -6.58 -11.03 -21.46
C GLY A 149 -7.92 -10.41 -21.02
N SER A 150 -8.46 -9.58 -21.89
CA SER A 150 -9.69 -8.82 -21.62
C SER A 150 -10.94 -9.68 -21.47
N SER A 151 -10.99 -10.86 -22.11
CA SER A 151 -12.08 -11.83 -21.96
C SER A 151 -12.21 -12.38 -20.52
N ASP A 152 -11.14 -12.35 -19.71
CA ASP A 152 -11.15 -12.79 -18.32
C ASP A 152 -11.75 -11.76 -17.35
N ARG A 153 -11.96 -10.50 -17.77
CA ARG A 153 -12.43 -9.40 -16.89
C ARG A 153 -13.80 -9.71 -16.30
N SER A 154 -14.82 -9.91 -17.15
CA SER A 154 -16.19 -10.15 -16.69
C SER A 154 -16.33 -11.40 -15.82
N PRO A 155 -15.77 -12.58 -16.20
CA PRO A 155 -15.79 -13.76 -15.35
C PRO A 155 -15.07 -13.58 -14.01
N SER A 156 -13.98 -12.82 -13.98
CA SER A 156 -13.21 -12.58 -12.75
C SER A 156 -13.94 -11.63 -11.81
N ASN A 157 -14.49 -10.53 -12.34
CA ASN A 157 -15.33 -9.61 -11.57
C ASN A 157 -16.54 -10.33 -10.95
N LYS A 158 -17.22 -11.16 -11.74
CA LYS A 158 -18.35 -11.95 -11.24
C LYS A 158 -17.90 -12.90 -10.12
N ALA A 159 -16.81 -13.62 -10.29
CA ALA A 159 -16.31 -14.55 -9.29
C ALA A 159 -15.95 -13.85 -7.96
N VAL A 160 -15.33 -12.67 -8.00
CA VAL A 160 -15.05 -11.86 -6.82
C VAL A 160 -16.34 -11.40 -6.14
N GLN A 161 -17.31 -10.92 -6.91
CA GLN A 161 -18.60 -10.46 -6.38
C GLN A 161 -19.39 -11.60 -5.73
N ASP A 162 -19.51 -12.74 -6.40
CA ASP A 162 -20.20 -13.94 -5.89
C ASP A 162 -19.53 -14.44 -4.59
N TYR A 163 -18.19 -14.40 -4.53
CA TYR A 163 -17.44 -14.79 -3.33
C TYR A 163 -17.70 -13.85 -2.14
N VAL A 164 -17.67 -12.54 -2.36
CA VAL A 164 -17.94 -11.53 -1.32
C VAL A 164 -19.37 -11.65 -0.80
N GLU A 165 -20.34 -11.92 -1.68
CA GLU A 165 -21.73 -12.16 -1.32
C GLU A 165 -21.88 -13.47 -0.52
N MET A 166 -21.22 -14.55 -0.94
CA MET A 166 -21.20 -15.84 -0.23
C MET A 166 -20.60 -15.72 1.18
N CYS A 167 -19.62 -14.81 1.38
CA CYS A 167 -19.09 -14.49 2.70
C CYS A 167 -20.04 -13.66 3.58
N GLY A 168 -21.24 -13.34 3.12
CA GLY A 168 -22.24 -12.56 3.87
C GLY A 168 -21.95 -11.07 3.95
N LEU A 169 -21.04 -10.55 3.13
CA LEU A 169 -20.73 -9.13 3.10
C LEU A 169 -21.78 -8.37 2.28
N GLY A 170 -22.25 -7.24 2.82
CA GLY A 170 -23.39 -6.52 2.27
C GLY A 170 -23.15 -5.92 0.87
N LYS A 171 -24.24 -5.50 0.21
CA LYS A 171 -24.24 -4.98 -1.18
C LYS A 171 -23.21 -3.89 -1.45
N ASN A 172 -22.97 -2.99 -0.48
CA ASN A 172 -21.96 -1.94 -0.62
C ASN A 172 -20.54 -2.52 -0.73
N MET A 173 -20.24 -3.58 0.00
CA MET A 173 -18.95 -4.27 -0.10
C MET A 173 -18.82 -4.98 -1.44
N CYS A 174 -19.87 -5.66 -1.91
CA CYS A 174 -19.90 -6.29 -3.24
C CYS A 174 -19.63 -5.27 -4.35
N SER A 175 -20.27 -4.10 -4.30
CA SER A 175 -20.06 -3.03 -5.28
C SER A 175 -18.61 -2.47 -5.24
N LYS A 176 -18.03 -2.30 -4.05
CA LYS A 176 -16.64 -1.86 -3.90
C LYS A 176 -15.66 -2.92 -4.41
N ALA A 177 -15.86 -4.18 -4.03
CA ALA A 177 -15.02 -5.29 -4.48
C ALA A 177 -15.03 -5.41 -6.01
N PHE A 178 -16.21 -5.28 -6.64
CA PHE A 178 -16.34 -5.23 -8.09
C PHE A 178 -15.54 -4.07 -8.70
N GLY A 179 -15.74 -2.85 -8.21
CA GLY A 179 -15.06 -1.67 -8.75
C GLY A 179 -13.54 -1.73 -8.59
N ILE A 180 -13.04 -2.24 -7.46
CA ILE A 180 -11.61 -2.45 -7.21
C ILE A 180 -11.06 -3.54 -8.13
N CYS A 181 -11.75 -4.68 -8.25
CA CYS A 181 -11.35 -5.77 -9.13
C CYS A 181 -11.22 -5.29 -10.58
N GLU A 182 -12.20 -4.51 -11.06
CA GLU A 182 -12.16 -3.94 -12.41
C GLU A 182 -10.96 -3.03 -12.63
N GLU A 183 -10.64 -2.13 -11.68
CA GLU A 183 -9.46 -1.26 -11.79
C GLU A 183 -8.14 -2.06 -11.77
N LEU A 184 -8.04 -3.08 -10.92
CA LEU A 184 -6.87 -3.96 -10.87
C LEU A 184 -6.68 -4.71 -12.20
N LEU A 185 -7.76 -5.26 -12.76
CA LEU A 185 -7.74 -5.96 -14.05
C LEU A 185 -7.38 -5.03 -15.20
N MET A 186 -7.95 -3.80 -15.21
CA MET A 186 -7.62 -2.79 -16.22
C MET A 186 -6.13 -2.44 -16.20
N ASN A 187 -5.57 -2.23 -15.00
CA ASN A 187 -4.15 -1.93 -14.87
C ASN A 187 -3.27 -3.09 -15.36
N ALA A 188 -3.59 -4.32 -14.99
CA ALA A 188 -2.79 -5.49 -15.35
C ALA A 188 -2.86 -5.84 -16.84
N ILE A 189 -4.02 -5.67 -17.48
CA ILE A 189 -4.21 -6.03 -18.88
C ILE A 189 -3.75 -4.91 -19.82
N TYR A 190 -3.95 -3.63 -19.45
CA TYR A 190 -3.73 -2.52 -20.37
C TYR A 190 -2.53 -1.65 -20.04
N ASP A 191 -2.27 -1.37 -18.76
CA ASP A 191 -1.23 -0.42 -18.37
C ASP A 191 0.10 -1.09 -18.04
N ALA A 192 0.09 -2.24 -17.36
CA ALA A 192 1.30 -2.92 -16.96
C ALA A 192 2.17 -3.41 -18.15
N PRO A 193 1.60 -4.02 -19.21
CA PRO A 193 2.39 -4.41 -20.38
C PRO A 193 3.05 -3.20 -21.07
N VAL A 194 2.33 -2.09 -21.19
CA VAL A 194 2.88 -0.86 -21.80
C VAL A 194 4.01 -0.29 -20.94
N ALA A 195 3.82 -0.23 -19.62
CA ALA A 195 4.85 0.20 -18.67
C ALA A 195 6.05 -0.75 -18.68
N GLY A 196 5.83 -2.04 -18.93
CA GLY A 196 6.84 -3.08 -19.09
C GLY A 196 7.55 -3.08 -20.44
N GLY A 197 7.28 -2.10 -21.31
CA GLY A 197 7.96 -1.91 -22.58
C GLY A 197 7.33 -2.65 -23.76
N ARG A 198 6.11 -3.17 -23.62
CA ARG A 198 5.36 -3.79 -24.73
C ARG A 198 4.72 -2.69 -25.61
N THR A 199 5.54 -2.07 -26.46
CA THR A 199 5.15 -0.88 -27.26
C THR A 199 4.03 -1.13 -28.24
N HIS A 200 3.84 -2.35 -28.74
CA HIS A 200 2.75 -2.71 -29.66
C HIS A 200 1.36 -2.54 -29.03
N TYR A 201 1.26 -2.46 -27.69
CA TYR A 201 0.00 -2.18 -27.00
C TYR A 201 -0.32 -0.69 -26.85
N GLN A 202 0.63 0.21 -27.12
CA GLN A 202 0.45 1.66 -26.87
C GLN A 202 -0.65 2.29 -27.73
N GLU A 203 -0.78 1.82 -28.97
CA GLU A 203 -1.75 2.34 -29.96
C GLU A 203 -3.09 1.59 -29.94
N MET A 204 -3.18 0.49 -29.17
CA MET A 204 -4.42 -0.28 -29.09
C MET A 204 -5.47 0.42 -28.26
N ASP A 205 -6.71 0.46 -28.79
CA ASP A 205 -7.87 0.93 -28.04
C ASP A 205 -8.08 0.06 -26.78
N ARG A 206 -8.39 0.70 -25.64
CA ARG A 206 -8.75 0.00 -24.40
C ARG A 206 -10.08 -0.74 -24.48
N LEU A 207 -10.90 -0.49 -25.51
CA LEU A 207 -12.13 -1.22 -25.80
C LEU A 207 -11.89 -2.45 -26.69
N ALA A 208 -10.72 -2.52 -27.36
CA ALA A 208 -10.38 -3.67 -28.19
C ALA A 208 -10.09 -4.90 -27.32
N GLU A 209 -10.45 -6.06 -27.84
CA GLU A 209 -10.07 -7.33 -27.22
C GLU A 209 -8.55 -7.43 -27.17
N ARG A 210 -8.02 -7.76 -25.98
CA ARG A 210 -6.59 -7.96 -25.76
C ARG A 210 -6.33 -9.35 -25.24
N VAL A 211 -5.47 -10.07 -25.92
CA VAL A 211 -4.92 -11.35 -25.51
C VAL A 211 -3.47 -11.13 -25.12
N LEU A 212 -3.08 -11.56 -23.93
CA LEU A 212 -1.74 -11.44 -23.40
C LEU A 212 -0.91 -12.68 -23.76
N GLU A 213 0.36 -12.48 -24.05
CA GLU A 213 1.31 -13.59 -24.20
C GLU A 213 1.51 -14.29 -22.84
N LYS A 214 2.02 -15.52 -22.86
CA LYS A 214 2.12 -16.33 -21.64
C LYS A 214 3.04 -15.70 -20.56
N ASP A 215 4.07 -15.00 -20.96
CA ASP A 215 4.99 -14.25 -20.09
C ASP A 215 4.44 -12.91 -19.60
N GLU A 216 3.23 -12.53 -20.04
CA GLU A 216 2.51 -11.32 -19.66
C GLU A 216 1.31 -11.63 -18.75
N TRP A 217 1.01 -12.90 -18.51
CA TRP A 217 -0.15 -13.29 -17.72
C TRP A 217 -0.03 -12.77 -16.30
N SER A 218 -1.14 -12.26 -15.82
CA SER A 218 -1.27 -11.74 -14.45
C SER A 218 -2.04 -12.73 -13.58
N THR A 219 -1.91 -12.58 -12.27
CA THR A 219 -2.60 -13.43 -11.30
C THR A 219 -3.43 -12.59 -10.35
N LEU A 220 -4.74 -12.79 -10.36
CA LEU A 220 -5.69 -12.22 -9.41
C LEU A 220 -5.84 -13.15 -8.21
N ARG A 221 -5.68 -12.61 -6.98
CA ARG A 221 -5.92 -13.34 -5.73
C ARG A 221 -6.89 -12.57 -4.85
N TYR A 222 -7.76 -13.27 -4.13
CA TYR A 222 -8.68 -12.65 -3.18
C TYR A 222 -9.08 -13.61 -2.06
N GLY A 223 -9.40 -13.06 -0.89
CA GLY A 223 -9.83 -13.82 0.27
C GLY A 223 -10.43 -12.94 1.37
N VAL A 224 -11.15 -13.57 2.29
CA VAL A 224 -11.76 -12.94 3.47
C VAL A 224 -11.41 -13.77 4.70
N ASP A 225 -11.07 -13.11 5.81
CA ASP A 225 -10.82 -13.78 7.10
C ASP A 225 -11.78 -13.34 8.22
N GLY A 226 -12.91 -12.70 7.87
CA GLY A 226 -13.88 -12.13 8.82
C GLY A 226 -13.51 -10.74 9.34
N ARG A 227 -12.26 -10.29 9.19
CA ARG A 227 -11.77 -8.96 9.59
C ARG A 227 -11.45 -8.10 8.38
N VAL A 228 -10.89 -8.70 7.36
CA VAL A 228 -10.39 -8.05 6.15
C VAL A 228 -10.83 -8.83 4.91
N PHE A 229 -11.33 -8.13 3.92
CA PHE A 229 -11.33 -8.57 2.54
C PHE A 229 -10.04 -8.06 1.89
N ALA A 230 -9.24 -8.98 1.37
CA ALA A 230 -8.02 -8.67 0.62
C ALA A 230 -8.16 -9.14 -0.83
N ILE A 231 -7.76 -8.29 -1.76
CA ILE A 231 -7.68 -8.59 -3.19
C ILE A 231 -6.38 -8.08 -3.75
N SER A 232 -5.69 -8.85 -4.58
CA SER A 232 -4.47 -8.42 -5.26
C SER A 232 -4.43 -8.85 -6.72
N ILE A 233 -3.69 -8.08 -7.51
CA ILE A 233 -3.24 -8.48 -8.83
C ILE A 233 -1.72 -8.46 -8.88
N THR A 234 -1.15 -9.48 -9.50
CA THR A 234 0.30 -9.59 -9.72
C THR A 234 0.58 -9.63 -11.21
N ASP A 235 1.43 -8.73 -11.71
CA ASP A 235 1.89 -8.70 -13.10
C ASP A 235 3.39 -9.01 -13.18
N PRO A 236 3.89 -9.58 -14.31
CA PRO A 236 5.28 -10.03 -14.45
C PRO A 236 6.24 -8.94 -14.96
N PHE A 237 5.91 -7.65 -14.80
CA PHE A 237 6.74 -6.59 -15.39
C PHE A 237 7.63 -5.87 -14.38
N GLY A 238 7.19 -5.69 -13.14
CA GLY A 238 7.93 -4.92 -12.14
C GLY A 238 8.19 -3.47 -12.57
N ALA A 239 7.27 -2.91 -13.37
CA ALA A 239 7.46 -1.61 -14.03
C ALA A 239 6.87 -0.42 -13.28
N PHE A 240 6.20 -0.64 -12.14
CA PHE A 240 5.53 0.41 -11.42
C PHE A 240 6.50 1.17 -10.52
N ALA A 241 7.12 2.22 -11.07
CA ALA A 241 8.14 3.00 -10.40
C ALA A 241 7.58 3.84 -9.23
N ARG A 242 8.40 4.03 -8.18
CA ARG A 242 8.08 4.85 -6.99
C ARG A 242 7.69 6.29 -7.36
N SER A 243 8.34 6.90 -8.34
CA SER A 243 7.98 8.23 -8.83
C SER A 243 6.56 8.31 -9.38
N LYS A 244 6.13 7.29 -10.11
CA LYS A 244 4.75 7.16 -10.61
C LYS A 244 3.73 6.96 -9.50
N TRP A 245 4.09 6.16 -8.49
CA TRP A 245 3.28 5.99 -7.29
C TRP A 245 2.96 7.33 -6.63
N PHE A 246 3.99 8.15 -6.35
CA PHE A 246 3.79 9.46 -5.73
C PHE A 246 3.11 10.48 -6.66
N GLU A 247 3.35 10.41 -7.97
CA GLU A 247 2.61 11.23 -8.95
C GLU A 247 1.11 10.96 -8.86
N TYR A 248 0.71 9.68 -8.85
CA TYR A 248 -0.69 9.29 -8.77
C TYR A 248 -1.30 9.59 -7.39
N LEU A 249 -0.55 9.39 -6.33
CA LEU A 249 -0.97 9.74 -4.97
C LEU A 249 -1.25 11.24 -4.85
N ARG A 250 -0.34 12.09 -5.32
CA ARG A 250 -0.55 13.55 -5.35
C ARG A 250 -1.75 13.96 -6.19
N LYS A 251 -1.97 13.33 -7.34
CA LYS A 251 -3.16 13.59 -8.16
C LYS A 251 -4.44 13.18 -7.43
N ALA A 252 -4.43 12.05 -6.73
CA ALA A 252 -5.57 11.59 -5.95
C ALA A 252 -5.92 12.56 -4.82
N LEU A 253 -4.92 13.08 -4.12
CA LEU A 253 -5.08 14.01 -3.00
C LEU A 253 -5.58 15.40 -3.42
N ARG A 254 -5.11 15.92 -4.56
CA ARG A 254 -5.53 17.23 -5.08
C ARG A 254 -6.96 17.26 -5.63
N ARG A 255 -7.57 16.10 -5.88
CA ARG A 255 -8.95 16.03 -6.44
C ARG A 255 -10.04 16.35 -5.43
N ASP A 256 -9.74 16.34 -4.14
CA ASP A 256 -10.71 16.71 -3.10
C ASP A 256 -11.02 18.22 -3.11
N ASP A 257 -10.14 19.05 -3.74
CA ASP A 257 -10.23 20.51 -3.70
C ASP A 257 -10.82 21.16 -4.99
N SER A 258 -11.13 20.40 -6.05
CA SER A 258 -11.61 21.02 -7.29
C SER A 258 -12.58 20.16 -8.07
N GLU A 259 -13.70 20.79 -8.47
CA GLU A 259 -14.77 20.27 -9.34
C GLU A 259 -14.33 19.87 -10.77
N THR A 260 -13.04 19.79 -11.08
CA THR A 260 -12.52 19.40 -12.38
C THR A 260 -12.31 17.89 -12.48
N LEU A 261 -13.42 17.15 -12.35
CA LEU A 261 -13.47 15.69 -12.53
C LEU A 261 -13.44 15.22 -14.00
N ILE A 262 -13.27 16.12 -14.95
CA ILE A 262 -13.34 15.80 -16.38
C ILE A 262 -12.07 16.24 -17.09
N ASP A 263 -10.98 15.53 -16.88
CA ASP A 263 -9.93 15.50 -17.90
C ASP A 263 -10.17 14.27 -18.81
N THR A 264 -11.03 14.47 -19.79
CA THR A 264 -11.42 13.48 -20.80
C THR A 264 -10.38 13.30 -21.90
N LYS A 265 -9.22 13.96 -21.79
CA LYS A 265 -8.16 13.88 -22.79
C LYS A 265 -7.12 12.81 -22.41
N LYS A 266 -7.27 11.64 -23.04
CA LYS A 266 -6.26 10.57 -23.21
C LYS A 266 -5.64 10.01 -21.93
N GLY A 267 -6.26 8.97 -21.38
CA GLY A 267 -5.67 8.06 -20.40
C GLY A 267 -6.07 8.38 -18.97
N GLY A 268 -7.00 7.62 -18.40
CA GLY A 268 -7.45 7.68 -17.01
C GLY A 268 -6.38 7.32 -15.96
N ALA A 269 -5.11 7.54 -16.27
CA ALA A 269 -3.97 7.27 -15.40
C ALA A 269 -4.06 8.12 -14.12
N GLY A 270 -4.23 7.45 -12.98
CA GLY A 270 -4.39 8.05 -11.65
C GLY A 270 -5.82 8.05 -11.13
N LEU A 271 -6.86 7.89 -11.97
CA LEU A 271 -8.23 7.74 -11.49
C LEU A 271 -8.46 6.40 -10.79
N GLY A 272 -7.82 5.34 -11.28
CA GLY A 272 -7.89 4.01 -10.67
C GLY A 272 -7.31 3.98 -9.27
N LEU A 273 -6.13 4.57 -9.05
CA LEU A 273 -5.54 4.65 -7.70
C LEU A 273 -6.41 5.50 -6.75
N PHE A 274 -6.98 6.61 -7.26
CA PHE A 274 -7.93 7.42 -6.49
C PHE A 274 -9.12 6.58 -6.03
N LYS A 275 -9.77 5.84 -6.93
CA LYS A 275 -10.90 4.97 -6.58
C LYS A 275 -10.49 3.90 -5.56
N MET A 276 -9.33 3.26 -5.75
CA MET A 276 -8.81 2.26 -4.82
C MET A 276 -8.56 2.85 -3.44
N LEU A 277 -7.89 4.01 -3.34
CA LEU A 277 -7.62 4.72 -2.09
C LEU A 277 -8.92 5.11 -1.37
N TYR A 278 -9.90 5.66 -2.09
CA TYR A 278 -11.16 6.12 -1.48
C TYR A 278 -12.18 5.01 -1.25
N SER A 279 -11.91 3.79 -1.71
CA SER A 279 -12.77 2.61 -1.52
C SER A 279 -12.18 1.56 -0.59
N SER A 280 -11.02 1.83 0.03
CA SER A 280 -10.30 0.85 0.84
C SER A 280 -9.70 1.46 2.10
N HIS A 281 -9.27 0.63 3.03
CA HIS A 281 -8.54 1.01 4.23
C HIS A 281 -7.02 0.90 4.05
N GLY A 282 -6.57 0.11 3.08
CA GLY A 282 -5.16 -0.05 2.78
C GLY A 282 -4.89 -0.32 1.31
N VAL A 283 -3.85 0.32 0.78
CA VAL A 283 -3.31 0.07 -0.56
C VAL A 283 -1.83 -0.26 -0.42
N VAL A 284 -1.44 -1.40 -0.95
CA VAL A 284 -0.06 -1.88 -0.89
C VAL A 284 0.43 -2.14 -2.30
N CYS A 285 1.56 -1.57 -2.63
CA CYS A 285 2.28 -1.84 -3.87
C CYS A 285 3.60 -2.51 -3.55
N ASN A 286 3.80 -3.72 -4.03
CA ASN A 286 5.05 -4.47 -3.92
C ASN A 286 5.70 -4.54 -5.30
N VAL A 287 6.97 -4.17 -5.40
CA VAL A 287 7.70 -4.14 -6.68
C VAL A 287 9.05 -4.86 -6.57
N GLU A 288 9.26 -5.82 -7.43
CA GLU A 288 10.58 -6.34 -7.78
C GLU A 288 10.92 -5.79 -9.18
N PRO A 289 11.78 -4.78 -9.29
CA PRO A 289 12.01 -4.07 -10.54
C PRO A 289 12.40 -4.98 -11.70
N GLY A 290 11.68 -4.85 -12.82
CA GLY A 290 11.88 -5.64 -14.03
C GLY A 290 11.39 -7.09 -13.95
N LYS A 291 10.68 -7.48 -12.86
CA LYS A 291 10.23 -8.86 -12.68
C LYS A 291 8.77 -8.97 -12.22
N LEU A 292 8.36 -8.21 -11.21
CA LEU A 292 7.06 -8.43 -10.58
C LEU A 292 6.52 -7.14 -9.96
N THR A 293 5.24 -6.85 -10.22
CA THR A 293 4.46 -5.89 -9.44
C THR A 293 3.28 -6.61 -8.82
N GLU A 294 2.99 -6.38 -7.55
CA GLU A 294 1.75 -6.79 -6.90
C GLU A 294 1.09 -5.58 -6.26
N VAL A 295 -0.17 -5.33 -6.62
CA VAL A 295 -1.01 -4.33 -5.96
C VAL A 295 -2.05 -5.05 -5.13
N ILE A 296 -2.07 -4.76 -3.80
CA ILE A 296 -3.00 -5.35 -2.84
C ILE A 296 -3.91 -4.25 -2.31
N ILE A 297 -5.20 -4.53 -2.27
CA ILE A 297 -6.22 -3.68 -1.67
C ILE A 297 -6.84 -4.39 -0.48
N LEU A 298 -6.95 -3.65 0.63
CA LEU A 298 -7.42 -4.16 1.92
C LEU A 298 -8.65 -3.37 2.36
N ILE A 299 -9.74 -4.08 2.65
CA ILE A 299 -10.98 -3.48 3.16
C ILE A 299 -11.36 -4.18 4.46
N SER A 300 -11.43 -3.43 5.56
CA SER A 300 -11.96 -3.96 6.81
C SER A 300 -13.44 -4.30 6.64
N THR A 301 -13.83 -5.47 7.09
CA THR A 301 -15.23 -5.93 7.06
C THR A 301 -16.05 -5.37 8.24
N ASN A 302 -15.37 -4.86 9.28
CA ASN A 302 -15.97 -4.43 10.53
C ASN A 302 -16.12 -2.90 10.65
N LEU A 303 -15.58 -2.13 9.70
CA LEU A 303 -15.71 -0.67 9.71
C LEU A 303 -16.86 -0.21 8.82
N PRO A 304 -17.67 0.77 9.27
CA PRO A 304 -18.75 1.33 8.48
C PRO A 304 -18.23 1.97 7.19
N VAL A 305 -18.82 1.58 6.07
CA VAL A 305 -18.43 2.05 4.72
C VAL A 305 -18.56 3.58 4.54
N ARG A 306 -19.48 4.21 5.29
CA ARG A 306 -19.74 5.66 5.23
C ARG A 306 -18.64 6.53 5.87
N ASP A 307 -17.78 5.95 6.70
CA ASP A 307 -16.77 6.70 7.44
C ASP A 307 -15.38 6.71 6.74
N PHE A 308 -15.29 6.18 5.52
CA PHE A 308 -14.04 6.10 4.79
C PHE A 308 -13.30 7.43 4.61
N ALA A 309 -14.02 8.54 4.40
CA ALA A 309 -13.39 9.85 4.21
C ALA A 309 -12.65 10.35 5.47
N HIS A 310 -13.12 9.93 6.64
CA HIS A 310 -12.61 10.37 7.95
C HIS A 310 -11.73 9.34 8.65
N THR A 311 -11.53 8.18 8.06
CA THR A 311 -10.75 7.09 8.64
C THR A 311 -9.30 7.16 8.15
N PRO A 312 -8.29 6.97 9.02
CA PRO A 312 -6.91 6.80 8.62
C PRO A 312 -6.77 5.63 7.63
N ARG A 313 -5.85 5.74 6.70
CA ARG A 313 -5.60 4.73 5.66
C ARG A 313 -4.15 4.35 5.62
N SER A 314 -3.91 3.09 5.32
CA SER A 314 -2.58 2.58 5.11
C SER A 314 -2.19 2.66 3.63
N ILE A 315 -0.99 3.17 3.38
CA ILE A 315 -0.47 3.36 2.03
C ILE A 315 0.98 2.87 2.02
N HIS A 316 1.26 1.82 1.27
CA HIS A 316 2.57 1.19 1.28
C HIS A 316 3.13 1.06 -0.12
N TYR A 317 4.43 1.40 -0.25
CA TYR A 317 5.21 1.08 -1.43
C TYR A 317 6.46 0.32 -1.00
N PHE A 318 6.52 -0.97 -1.29
CA PHE A 318 7.67 -1.82 -1.05
C PHE A 318 8.42 -2.05 -2.36
N ASN A 319 9.75 -1.98 -2.30
CA ASN A 319 10.61 -2.27 -3.44
C ASN A 319 11.77 -3.15 -2.95
N THR A 320 12.04 -4.25 -3.65
CA THR A 320 13.09 -5.19 -3.26
C THR A 320 14.52 -4.61 -3.30
N GLN A 321 14.68 -3.42 -3.87
CA GLN A 321 15.95 -2.69 -3.90
C GLN A 321 16.03 -1.57 -2.85
N MET A 322 15.03 -1.50 -1.95
CA MET A 322 15.03 -0.55 -0.83
C MET A 322 16.05 -0.90 0.23
#